data_66648c04582ad3fcf1bb5001b9347298
#
_entry.id   66648c04582ad3fcf1bb5001b9347298
#
_cell.length_a   1.000
_cell.length_b   1.000
_cell.length_c   1.000
_cell.angle_alpha   90.00
_cell.angle_beta   90.00
_cell.angle_gamma   90.00
#
_symmetry.space_group_name_H-M   'P 1'
#
loop_
_entity.id
_entity.type
_entity.pdbx_description
1 polymer ?
#
loop_
_entity_poly.entity_id
_entity_poly.type
_entity_poly.pdbx_seq_one_letter_code
_entity_poly.pdbx_strand_id
1 'polypeptide(L)'
;MATHEIRIDRSKTLLEEPGTGHNRWHPDIPPVLRCEPGDEVVLETRDAFDGQMGPDATLETVAAPNLDVVHPLTGPVFVRGAAPGDVLEVEILDVEPDRYGYTVQVPGFGFLRDVFPDPFKVNWDIADGWATASELPGVRIPGSPFMGTIGLTPGHELLVRTAAREQALLDRGGFVLPPSPSGAVPDDPRIAGKALRTIPPREQAGNVDIKQLGKGARLLIPVDTPGALFSAGDAHFAQGDCETCGTAIEMRATLRVRFGLRKGEAAEKGIRDLRFARDDYYLPPNYAAPRRFYATTGISVTKDGENHAEDATLAARNALVNMIEHLNRTRLDAAAGLRDLQRGRRPQDQPARRRPQHAGVSVPPGRYLRLGPSTCAMPIGGSGRAPTTRSRLSRLTAMPNVSARRAPCGCQEPCHVMRPARTRV
;
A
#
# COMPACT_ATOMS: atom_id res chain seq x y z
N MET A 1 -18.71 25.60 -3.40
CA MET A 1 -18.44 24.14 -3.35
C MET A 1 -19.47 23.45 -4.20
N ALA A 2 -19.06 22.84 -5.28
CA ALA A 2 -19.90 21.99 -6.11
C ALA A 2 -19.54 20.52 -5.85
N THR A 3 -20.43 19.60 -6.18
CA THR A 3 -20.15 18.16 -6.21
C THR A 3 -20.22 17.71 -7.66
N HIS A 4 -19.18 17.03 -8.10
CA HIS A 4 -19.06 16.46 -9.43
C HIS A 4 -18.96 14.94 -9.32
N GLU A 5 -19.38 14.21 -10.36
CA GLU A 5 -19.39 12.76 -10.34
C GLU A 5 -18.82 12.18 -11.65
N ILE A 6 -18.02 11.15 -11.55
CA ILE A 6 -17.67 10.26 -12.64
C ILE A 6 -18.25 8.89 -12.31
N ARG A 7 -19.33 8.52 -13.02
CA ARG A 7 -19.97 7.23 -12.89
C ARG A 7 -19.49 6.27 -13.95
N ILE A 8 -19.50 4.99 -13.63
CA ILE A 8 -19.14 3.90 -14.54
C ILE A 8 -20.33 2.95 -14.73
N ASP A 9 -20.41 2.32 -15.87
CA ASP A 9 -21.24 1.14 -16.04
C ASP A 9 -20.51 -0.08 -15.47
N ARG A 10 -20.96 -0.59 -14.33
CA ARG A 10 -20.33 -1.69 -13.61
C ARG A 10 -20.33 -3.03 -14.36
N SER A 11 -21.10 -3.11 -15.46
CA SER A 11 -21.12 -4.29 -16.35
C SER A 11 -20.07 -4.25 -17.45
N LYS A 12 -19.37 -3.10 -17.62
CA LYS A 12 -18.39 -2.86 -18.67
C LYS A 12 -16.98 -2.77 -18.13
N THR A 13 -16.06 -3.24 -18.92
CA THR A 13 -14.61 -3.01 -18.74
C THR A 13 -14.26 -1.57 -19.10
N LEU A 14 -13.04 -1.13 -18.78
CA LEU A 14 -12.56 0.17 -19.18
C LEU A 14 -12.40 0.29 -20.71
N LEU A 15 -12.05 -0.80 -21.38
CA LEU A 15 -11.97 -0.84 -22.85
C LEU A 15 -13.33 -0.62 -23.53
N GLU A 16 -14.41 -1.07 -22.91
CA GLU A 16 -15.78 -0.89 -23.39
C GLU A 16 -16.36 0.48 -23.04
N GLU A 17 -15.76 1.18 -22.05
CA GLU A 17 -16.21 2.50 -21.61
C GLU A 17 -15.01 3.46 -21.41
N PRO A 18 -14.21 3.72 -22.46
CA PRO A 18 -12.92 4.43 -22.35
C PRO A 18 -13.06 5.91 -21.94
N GLY A 19 -14.29 6.47 -22.02
CA GLY A 19 -14.55 7.85 -21.64
C GLY A 19 -14.59 8.11 -20.12
N THR A 20 -14.49 7.08 -19.27
CA THR A 20 -14.56 7.22 -17.81
C THR A 20 -13.19 7.18 -17.13
N GLY A 21 -12.12 6.79 -17.85
CA GLY A 21 -10.83 6.60 -17.21
C GLY A 21 -9.70 6.24 -18.15
N HIS A 22 -8.64 5.72 -17.56
CA HIS A 22 -7.44 5.27 -18.26
C HIS A 22 -6.74 4.16 -17.45
N ASN A 23 -5.81 3.43 -18.10
CA ASN A 23 -4.94 2.46 -17.44
C ASN A 23 -3.45 2.73 -17.71
N ARG A 24 -3.14 3.99 -18.02
CA ARG A 24 -1.79 4.47 -18.33
C ARG A 24 -1.58 5.85 -17.70
N TRP A 25 -0.36 6.18 -17.35
CA TRP A 25 0.01 7.52 -16.92
C TRP A 25 0.69 8.27 -18.05
N HIS A 26 0.07 9.35 -18.55
CA HIS A 26 0.63 10.23 -19.56
C HIS A 26 0.01 11.63 -19.46
N PRO A 27 0.80 12.72 -19.54
CA PRO A 27 0.28 14.08 -19.37
C PRO A 27 -0.72 14.51 -20.46
N ASP A 28 -0.69 13.87 -21.64
CA ASP A 28 -1.59 14.20 -22.73
C ASP A 28 -2.91 13.41 -22.72
N ILE A 29 -3.16 12.58 -21.71
CA ILE A 29 -4.49 11.97 -21.51
C ILE A 29 -5.47 13.08 -21.15
N PRO A 30 -6.54 13.26 -21.94
CA PRO A 30 -7.49 14.33 -21.69
C PRO A 30 -8.26 14.11 -20.38
N PRO A 31 -8.54 15.17 -19.60
CA PRO A 31 -9.32 15.03 -18.40
C PRO A 31 -10.79 14.69 -18.70
N VAL A 32 -11.34 13.76 -17.92
CA VAL A 32 -12.76 13.39 -17.94
C VAL A 32 -13.61 14.46 -17.27
N LEU A 33 -13.05 15.08 -16.23
CA LEU A 33 -13.75 16.08 -15.42
C LEU A 33 -12.84 17.27 -15.13
N ARG A 34 -13.44 18.46 -14.92
CA ARG A 34 -12.76 19.67 -14.45
C ARG A 34 -13.50 20.22 -13.23
N CYS A 35 -12.77 20.59 -12.17
CA CYS A 35 -13.33 21.15 -10.94
C CYS A 35 -12.47 22.31 -10.42
N GLU A 36 -13.02 23.05 -9.45
CA GLU A 36 -12.31 24.08 -8.70
C GLU A 36 -11.72 23.50 -7.42
N PRO A 37 -10.64 24.06 -6.87
CA PRO A 37 -10.22 23.77 -5.50
C PRO A 37 -11.35 24.03 -4.51
N GLY A 38 -11.58 23.09 -3.60
CA GLY A 38 -12.67 23.11 -2.63
C GLY A 38 -13.91 22.32 -3.07
N ASP A 39 -14.03 21.96 -4.34
CA ASP A 39 -15.12 21.10 -4.80
C ASP A 39 -14.93 19.64 -4.36
N GLU A 40 -16.06 18.95 -4.24
CA GLU A 40 -16.08 17.50 -3.99
C GLU A 40 -16.21 16.75 -5.31
N VAL A 41 -15.49 15.64 -5.42
CA VAL A 41 -15.57 14.74 -6.57
C VAL A 41 -15.84 13.32 -6.11
N VAL A 42 -16.84 12.70 -6.71
CA VAL A 42 -17.23 11.31 -6.51
C VAL A 42 -16.77 10.51 -7.73
N LEU A 43 -15.98 9.46 -7.49
CA LEU A 43 -15.48 8.58 -8.53
C LEU A 43 -15.91 7.14 -8.24
N GLU A 44 -16.75 6.57 -9.11
CA GLU A 44 -16.95 5.12 -9.11
C GLU A 44 -15.76 4.43 -9.77
N THR A 45 -15.21 3.41 -9.13
CA THR A 45 -13.99 2.73 -9.62
C THR A 45 -14.25 1.26 -9.94
N ARG A 46 -13.56 0.77 -10.95
CA ARG A 46 -13.43 -0.66 -11.26
C ARG A 46 -12.44 -1.31 -10.30
N ASP A 47 -12.53 -2.65 -10.17
CA ASP A 47 -11.52 -3.41 -9.45
C ASP A 47 -10.18 -3.48 -10.21
N ALA A 48 -9.11 -3.85 -9.51
CA ALA A 48 -7.74 -3.87 -10.04
C ALA A 48 -7.58 -4.59 -11.36
N PHE A 49 -8.31 -5.67 -11.58
CA PHE A 49 -8.18 -6.52 -12.77
C PHE A 49 -9.28 -6.28 -13.82
N ASP A 50 -10.02 -5.17 -13.72
CA ASP A 50 -11.08 -4.79 -14.68
C ASP A 50 -12.14 -5.89 -14.89
N GLY A 51 -12.57 -6.52 -13.78
CA GLY A 51 -13.61 -7.54 -13.78
C GLY A 51 -13.14 -8.98 -14.08
N GLN A 52 -11.86 -9.21 -14.36
CA GLN A 52 -11.34 -10.56 -14.65
C GLN A 52 -11.50 -11.53 -13.48
N MET A 53 -11.49 -11.02 -12.23
CA MET A 53 -11.50 -11.81 -11.00
C MET A 53 -12.88 -11.88 -10.36
N GLY A 54 -13.94 -11.88 -11.16
CA GLY A 54 -15.31 -12.05 -10.69
C GLY A 54 -15.54 -13.36 -9.89
N PRO A 55 -16.72 -13.53 -9.27
CA PRO A 55 -17.00 -14.69 -8.40
C PRO A 55 -16.70 -16.05 -9.06
N ASP A 56 -16.97 -16.16 -10.35
CA ASP A 56 -16.83 -17.38 -11.14
C ASP A 56 -15.45 -17.54 -11.80
N ALA A 57 -14.50 -16.62 -11.58
CA ALA A 57 -13.16 -16.71 -12.14
C ALA A 57 -12.43 -17.96 -11.62
N THR A 58 -11.91 -18.76 -12.55
CA THR A 58 -11.21 -20.01 -12.27
C THR A 58 -9.75 -19.79 -11.87
N LEU A 59 -9.09 -20.82 -11.33
CA LEU A 59 -7.66 -20.76 -11.06
C LEU A 59 -6.82 -20.62 -12.34
N GLU A 60 -7.31 -21.03 -13.48
CA GLU A 60 -6.68 -20.81 -14.79
C GLU A 60 -6.66 -19.32 -15.13
N THR A 61 -7.77 -18.60 -14.89
CA THR A 61 -7.85 -17.15 -15.03
C THR A 61 -6.86 -16.45 -14.09
N VAL A 62 -6.78 -16.92 -12.83
CA VAL A 62 -5.81 -16.37 -11.85
C VAL A 62 -4.37 -16.65 -12.24
N ALA A 63 -4.09 -17.81 -12.85
CA ALA A 63 -2.75 -18.20 -13.26
C ALA A 63 -2.19 -17.33 -14.40
N ALA A 64 -3.06 -16.79 -15.27
CA ALA A 64 -2.67 -16.04 -16.45
C ALA A 64 -3.60 -14.83 -16.72
N PRO A 65 -3.69 -13.85 -15.80
CA PRO A 65 -4.52 -12.67 -16.01
C PRO A 65 -3.96 -11.81 -17.13
N ASN A 66 -4.85 -11.12 -17.83
CA ASN A 66 -4.41 -10.08 -18.75
C ASN A 66 -3.94 -8.84 -17.97
N LEU A 67 -2.63 -8.70 -17.83
CA LEU A 67 -2.02 -7.55 -17.14
C LEU A 67 -2.02 -6.27 -18.00
N ASP A 68 -2.33 -6.33 -19.29
CA ASP A 68 -2.32 -5.16 -20.15
C ASP A 68 -3.43 -4.15 -19.84
N VAL A 69 -4.49 -4.60 -19.17
CA VAL A 69 -5.61 -3.74 -18.75
C VAL A 69 -5.50 -3.24 -17.30
N VAL A 70 -4.51 -3.70 -16.54
CA VAL A 70 -4.29 -3.40 -15.12
C VAL A 70 -3.53 -2.08 -14.92
N HIS A 71 -3.89 -1.18 -14.03
CA HIS A 71 -5.14 -1.04 -13.29
C HIS A 71 -6.03 -0.06 -14.02
N PRO A 72 -7.34 -0.29 -14.10
CA PRO A 72 -8.27 0.70 -14.61
C PRO A 72 -8.46 1.81 -13.57
N LEU A 73 -8.17 3.06 -13.95
CA LEU A 73 -8.28 4.23 -13.10
C LEU A 73 -9.42 5.12 -13.60
N THR A 74 -10.24 5.60 -12.70
CA THR A 74 -11.26 6.61 -12.98
C THR A 74 -10.65 8.00 -12.93
N GLY A 75 -10.88 8.81 -13.94
CA GLY A 75 -10.26 10.13 -14.16
C GLY A 75 -9.65 10.25 -15.57
N PRO A 76 -8.74 11.21 -15.84
CA PRO A 76 -8.20 12.20 -14.91
C PRO A 76 -9.17 13.33 -14.57
N VAL A 77 -9.06 13.84 -13.35
CA VAL A 77 -9.75 15.06 -12.89
C VAL A 77 -8.78 16.24 -12.99
N PHE A 78 -9.13 17.24 -13.74
CA PHE A 78 -8.38 18.49 -13.88
C PHE A 78 -8.80 19.47 -12.77
N VAL A 79 -7.89 19.81 -11.86
CA VAL A 79 -8.11 20.81 -10.80
C VAL A 79 -7.64 22.17 -11.32
N ARG A 80 -8.58 23.13 -11.48
CA ARG A 80 -8.26 24.46 -12.02
C ARG A 80 -7.25 25.20 -11.15
N GLY A 81 -6.32 25.88 -11.81
CA GLY A 81 -5.25 26.64 -11.14
C GLY A 81 -4.10 25.79 -10.59
N ALA A 82 -4.18 24.45 -10.60
CA ALA A 82 -3.03 23.62 -10.24
C ALA A 82 -1.94 23.70 -11.32
N ALA A 83 -0.70 23.89 -10.91
CA ALA A 83 0.46 24.07 -11.77
C ALA A 83 1.69 23.33 -11.20
N PRO A 84 2.66 22.97 -12.04
CA PRO A 84 3.93 22.40 -11.58
C PRO A 84 4.56 23.24 -10.47
N GLY A 85 5.02 22.56 -9.40
CA GLY A 85 5.58 23.20 -8.21
C GLY A 85 4.57 23.44 -7.08
N ASP A 86 3.27 23.26 -7.32
CA ASP A 86 2.23 23.25 -6.29
C ASP A 86 2.20 21.92 -5.55
N VAL A 87 1.46 21.85 -4.44
CA VAL A 87 1.02 20.60 -3.83
C VAL A 87 -0.50 20.49 -3.96
N LEU A 88 -1.00 19.40 -4.55
CA LEU A 88 -2.40 19.06 -4.46
C LEU A 88 -2.66 18.35 -3.12
N GLU A 89 -3.56 18.89 -2.32
CA GLU A 89 -4.11 18.24 -1.15
C GLU A 89 -5.38 17.49 -1.56
N VAL A 90 -5.40 16.17 -1.32
CA VAL A 90 -6.55 15.30 -1.58
C VAL A 90 -7.07 14.82 -0.23
N GLU A 91 -8.18 15.38 0.21
CA GLU A 91 -8.88 14.92 1.41
C GLU A 91 -9.81 13.77 1.04
N ILE A 92 -9.61 12.60 1.65
CA ILE A 92 -10.48 11.43 1.45
C ILE A 92 -11.69 11.55 2.37
N LEU A 93 -12.83 11.89 1.79
CA LEU A 93 -14.08 12.07 2.52
C LEU A 93 -14.77 10.74 2.81
N ASP A 94 -14.72 9.82 1.84
CA ASP A 94 -15.26 8.46 2.00
C ASP A 94 -14.67 7.49 0.95
N VAL A 95 -14.69 6.20 1.28
CA VAL A 95 -14.47 5.07 0.36
C VAL A 95 -15.54 4.05 0.66
N GLU A 96 -16.59 4.03 -0.17
CA GLU A 96 -17.70 3.11 -0.02
C GLU A 96 -17.41 1.80 -0.75
N PRO A 97 -17.35 0.67 -0.03
CA PRO A 97 -17.00 -0.63 -0.60
C PRO A 97 -18.15 -1.26 -1.38
N ASP A 98 -17.84 -2.06 -2.40
CA ASP A 98 -18.79 -3.01 -2.99
C ASP A 98 -19.01 -4.21 -2.06
N ARG A 99 -20.04 -5.00 -2.33
CA ARG A 99 -20.39 -6.20 -1.55
C ARG A 99 -19.50 -7.40 -1.86
N TYR A 100 -18.86 -7.41 -2.99
CA TYR A 100 -17.95 -8.45 -3.44
C TYR A 100 -16.51 -7.96 -3.44
N GLY A 101 -15.62 -8.78 -2.92
CA GLY A 101 -14.18 -8.61 -3.04
C GLY A 101 -13.49 -9.95 -3.30
N TYR A 102 -12.23 -9.89 -3.64
CA TYR A 102 -11.41 -11.08 -3.84
C TYR A 102 -9.98 -10.84 -3.36
N THR A 103 -9.29 -11.92 -3.02
CA THR A 103 -7.83 -11.95 -2.85
C THR A 103 -7.30 -13.03 -3.78
N VAL A 104 -6.31 -12.69 -4.61
CA VAL A 104 -5.66 -13.64 -5.51
C VAL A 104 -4.16 -13.66 -5.28
N GLN A 105 -3.57 -14.83 -5.50
CA GLN A 105 -2.14 -14.99 -5.66
C GLN A 105 -1.87 -15.39 -7.11
N VAL A 106 -1.26 -14.48 -7.84
CA VAL A 106 -0.88 -14.69 -9.24
C VAL A 106 0.54 -15.29 -9.26
N PRO A 107 0.80 -16.36 -10.00
CA PRO A 107 2.15 -16.94 -10.14
C PRO A 107 3.18 -15.88 -10.55
N GLY A 108 4.31 -15.86 -9.84
CA GLY A 108 5.38 -14.89 -10.07
C GLY A 108 5.20 -13.52 -9.40
N PHE A 109 4.03 -13.24 -8.80
CA PHE A 109 3.76 -12.03 -8.04
C PHE A 109 3.84 -12.28 -6.53
N GLY A 110 3.91 -11.18 -5.77
CA GLY A 110 3.91 -11.20 -4.31
C GLY A 110 5.29 -11.34 -3.70
N PHE A 111 5.36 -11.05 -2.40
CA PHE A 111 6.61 -11.00 -1.64
C PHE A 111 7.21 -12.40 -1.38
N LEU A 112 6.34 -13.44 -1.34
CA LEU A 112 6.71 -14.83 -1.15
C LEU A 112 6.47 -15.69 -2.41
N ARG A 113 6.53 -15.10 -3.61
CA ARG A 113 6.26 -15.76 -4.89
C ARG A 113 7.11 -16.98 -5.20
N ASP A 114 8.31 -17.05 -4.61
CA ASP A 114 9.22 -18.18 -4.70
C ASP A 114 8.89 -19.34 -3.75
N VAL A 115 8.13 -19.05 -2.68
CA VAL A 115 7.66 -20.03 -1.69
C VAL A 115 6.28 -20.58 -2.06
N PHE A 116 5.42 -19.73 -2.64
CA PHE A 116 4.05 -20.04 -3.03
C PHE A 116 3.86 -19.72 -4.52
N PRO A 117 4.26 -20.62 -5.43
CA PRO A 117 4.20 -20.39 -6.87
C PRO A 117 2.82 -20.63 -7.49
N ASP A 118 1.92 -21.33 -6.79
CA ASP A 118 0.64 -21.77 -7.34
C ASP A 118 -0.43 -20.65 -7.28
N PRO A 119 -1.35 -20.60 -8.27
CA PRO A 119 -2.46 -19.67 -8.23
C PRO A 119 -3.41 -19.99 -7.08
N PHE A 120 -3.93 -18.96 -6.43
CA PHE A 120 -4.91 -19.10 -5.36
C PHE A 120 -5.93 -17.96 -5.41
N LYS A 121 -7.17 -18.22 -4.99
CA LYS A 121 -8.24 -17.22 -4.94
C LYS A 121 -9.12 -17.44 -3.71
N VAL A 122 -9.49 -16.33 -3.09
CA VAL A 122 -10.54 -16.25 -2.07
C VAL A 122 -11.59 -15.26 -2.55
N ASN A 123 -12.88 -15.67 -2.48
CA ASN A 123 -14.01 -14.77 -2.70
C ASN A 123 -14.50 -14.24 -1.35
N TRP A 124 -14.64 -12.92 -1.25
CA TRP A 124 -15.07 -12.27 -0.03
C TRP A 124 -16.48 -11.70 -0.19
N ASP A 125 -17.37 -12.01 0.77
CA ASP A 125 -18.62 -11.31 1.00
C ASP A 125 -18.37 -10.16 1.97
N ILE A 126 -18.66 -8.94 1.52
CA ILE A 126 -18.43 -7.70 2.26
C ILE A 126 -19.78 -7.15 2.73
N ALA A 127 -20.01 -7.21 4.03
CA ALA A 127 -21.24 -6.73 4.66
C ALA A 127 -20.98 -6.20 6.06
N ASP A 128 -21.71 -5.17 6.47
CA ASP A 128 -21.69 -4.60 7.82
C ASP A 128 -20.28 -4.26 8.35
N GLY A 129 -19.40 -3.82 7.44
CA GLY A 129 -18.02 -3.45 7.77
C GLY A 129 -17.07 -4.64 7.96
N TRP A 130 -17.45 -5.85 7.52
CA TRP A 130 -16.64 -7.07 7.60
C TRP A 130 -16.57 -7.78 6.26
N ALA A 131 -15.44 -8.44 6.01
CA ALA A 131 -15.29 -9.42 4.94
C ALA A 131 -15.26 -10.84 5.52
N THR A 132 -16.00 -11.75 4.91
CA THR A 132 -16.06 -13.17 5.23
C THR A 132 -15.92 -14.00 3.95
N ALA A 133 -15.41 -15.22 4.06
CA ALA A 133 -15.23 -16.12 2.92
C ALA A 133 -15.57 -17.57 3.29
N SER A 134 -16.22 -18.27 2.37
CA SER A 134 -16.53 -19.71 2.54
C SER A 134 -15.27 -20.56 2.58
N GLU A 135 -14.23 -20.16 1.86
CA GLU A 135 -12.91 -20.81 1.79
C GLU A 135 -12.13 -20.69 3.10
N LEU A 136 -12.51 -19.72 3.95
CA LEU A 136 -11.85 -19.43 5.23
C LEU A 136 -12.87 -19.39 6.38
N PRO A 137 -13.52 -20.52 6.71
CA PRO A 137 -14.56 -20.55 7.73
C PRO A 137 -14.04 -20.07 9.09
N GLY A 138 -14.82 -19.20 9.75
CA GLY A 138 -14.48 -18.61 11.04
C GLY A 138 -13.52 -17.44 10.99
N VAL A 139 -13.06 -17.03 9.80
CA VAL A 139 -12.27 -15.81 9.59
C VAL A 139 -13.22 -14.66 9.27
N ARG A 140 -12.99 -13.52 9.94
CA ARG A 140 -13.66 -12.25 9.67
C ARG A 140 -12.60 -11.14 9.63
N ILE A 141 -12.60 -10.37 8.57
CA ILE A 141 -11.67 -9.26 8.39
C ILE A 141 -12.45 -7.95 8.50
N PRO A 142 -12.13 -7.05 9.44
CA PRO A 142 -12.79 -5.76 9.53
C PRO A 142 -12.30 -4.84 8.42
N GLY A 143 -13.23 -4.05 7.87
CA GLY A 143 -12.95 -3.10 6.81
C GLY A 143 -12.20 -1.86 7.29
N SER A 144 -11.29 -1.43 6.45
CA SER A 144 -10.67 -0.11 6.46
C SER A 144 -10.43 0.30 5.00
N PRO A 145 -11.50 0.62 4.25
CA PRO A 145 -11.41 0.81 2.81
C PRO A 145 -10.49 1.97 2.42
N PHE A 146 -9.71 1.77 1.38
CA PHE A 146 -8.82 2.78 0.80
C PHE A 146 -8.57 2.49 -0.69
N MET A 147 -7.92 3.43 -1.40
CA MET A 147 -7.51 3.22 -2.78
C MET A 147 -6.05 2.76 -2.81
N GLY A 148 -5.77 1.61 -3.41
CA GLY A 148 -4.40 1.14 -3.66
C GLY A 148 -3.70 2.05 -4.65
N THR A 149 -4.38 2.36 -5.76
CA THR A 149 -3.86 3.28 -6.77
C THR A 149 -4.58 4.63 -6.70
N ILE A 150 -3.83 5.66 -6.28
CA ILE A 150 -4.30 7.03 -6.16
C ILE A 150 -3.15 8.00 -6.44
N GLY A 151 -3.31 8.92 -7.39
CA GLY A 151 -2.19 9.79 -7.75
C GLY A 151 -2.49 10.84 -8.80
N LEU A 152 -1.44 11.55 -9.20
CA LEU A 152 -1.45 12.58 -10.22
C LEU A 152 -0.73 12.08 -11.47
N THR A 153 -0.98 12.74 -12.59
CA THR A 153 -0.24 12.46 -13.81
C THR A 153 1.16 13.09 -13.76
N PRO A 154 2.23 12.34 -14.08
CA PRO A 154 3.58 12.91 -14.17
C PRO A 154 3.69 13.89 -15.34
N GLY A 155 4.55 14.88 -15.23
CA GLY A 155 4.95 15.71 -16.38
C GLY A 155 5.82 14.94 -17.38
N HIS A 156 6.03 15.49 -18.55
CA HIS A 156 6.81 14.83 -19.64
C HIS A 156 8.24 14.49 -19.21
N GLU A 157 8.91 15.35 -18.45
CA GLU A 157 10.27 15.09 -17.97
C GLU A 157 10.31 13.91 -16.99
N LEU A 158 9.40 13.89 -16.01
CA LEU A 158 9.30 12.80 -15.05
C LEU A 158 8.92 11.49 -15.75
N LEU A 159 8.02 11.52 -16.72
CA LEU A 159 7.62 10.37 -17.53
C LEU A 159 8.84 9.74 -18.23
N VAL A 160 9.63 10.54 -18.96
CA VAL A 160 10.81 10.05 -19.67
C VAL A 160 11.86 9.48 -18.72
N ARG A 161 12.15 10.20 -17.61
CA ARG A 161 13.10 9.74 -16.60
C ARG A 161 12.65 8.44 -15.94
N THR A 162 11.36 8.31 -15.67
CA THR A 162 10.77 7.11 -15.07
C THR A 162 10.85 5.92 -16.01
N ALA A 163 10.46 6.09 -17.27
CA ALA A 163 10.56 5.04 -18.29
C ALA A 163 12.01 4.53 -18.43
N ALA A 164 12.99 5.43 -18.44
CA ALA A 164 14.40 5.06 -18.54
C ALA A 164 14.90 4.28 -17.32
N ARG A 165 14.54 4.67 -16.09
CA ARG A 165 14.96 3.95 -14.87
C ARG A 165 14.26 2.60 -14.71
N GLU A 166 13.02 2.48 -15.18
CA GLU A 166 12.28 1.20 -15.19
C GLU A 166 12.86 0.24 -16.23
N GLN A 167 13.22 0.75 -17.43
CA GLN A 167 13.94 -0.06 -18.41
C GLN A 167 15.28 -0.54 -17.86
N ALA A 168 16.06 0.33 -17.21
CA ALA A 168 17.32 -0.05 -16.57
C ALA A 168 17.14 -1.07 -15.43
N LEU A 169 15.99 -1.10 -14.75
CA LEU A 169 15.65 -2.14 -13.79
C LEU A 169 15.38 -3.48 -14.49
N LEU A 170 14.62 -3.46 -15.56
CA LEU A 170 14.34 -4.65 -16.39
C LEU A 170 15.63 -5.26 -16.95
N ASP A 171 16.53 -4.42 -17.47
CA ASP A 171 17.83 -4.84 -18.04
C ASP A 171 18.72 -5.55 -17.01
N ARG A 172 18.52 -5.28 -15.72
CA ARG A 172 19.22 -5.96 -14.60
C ARG A 172 18.48 -7.19 -14.09
N GLY A 173 17.41 -7.63 -14.76
CA GLY A 173 16.59 -8.77 -14.33
C GLY A 173 15.59 -8.46 -13.23
N GLY A 174 15.35 -7.17 -12.94
CA GLY A 174 14.27 -6.76 -12.04
C GLY A 174 12.90 -6.90 -12.70
N PHE A 175 11.85 -6.95 -11.88
CA PHE A 175 10.49 -7.07 -12.39
C PHE A 175 9.83 -5.69 -12.52
N VAL A 176 9.47 -5.35 -13.74
CA VAL A 176 8.67 -4.16 -14.09
C VAL A 176 8.02 -4.39 -15.46
N LEU A 177 6.85 -3.81 -15.69
CA LEU A 177 6.17 -3.84 -16.98
C LEU A 177 6.42 -2.51 -17.70
N PRO A 178 7.20 -2.50 -18.79
CA PRO A 178 7.48 -1.29 -19.56
C PRO A 178 6.22 -0.77 -20.27
N PRO A 179 6.26 0.46 -20.80
CA PRO A 179 5.20 0.97 -21.66
C PRO A 179 4.86 0.00 -22.80
N SER A 180 3.58 -0.21 -23.02
CA SER A 180 3.06 -1.07 -24.09
C SER A 180 1.75 -0.51 -24.63
N PRO A 181 1.50 -0.51 -25.93
CA PRO A 181 0.21 -0.12 -26.50
C PRO A 181 -0.87 -1.17 -26.30
N SER A 182 -0.52 -2.43 -26.01
CA SER A 182 -1.49 -3.50 -25.79
C SER A 182 -2.42 -3.18 -24.64
N GLY A 183 -3.74 -3.25 -24.85
CA GLY A 183 -4.76 -2.98 -23.84
C GLY A 183 -4.75 -1.56 -23.29
N ALA A 184 -4.03 -0.62 -23.91
CA ALA A 184 -3.95 0.75 -23.42
C ALA A 184 -5.26 1.51 -23.62
N VAL A 185 -5.66 2.26 -22.61
CA VAL A 185 -6.73 3.25 -22.67
C VAL A 185 -6.16 4.59 -22.19
N PRO A 186 -6.19 5.63 -23.04
CA PRO A 186 -6.67 5.64 -24.41
C PRO A 186 -5.75 4.86 -25.37
N ASP A 187 -6.32 4.28 -26.43
CA ASP A 187 -5.61 3.67 -27.54
C ASP A 187 -5.24 4.76 -28.58
N ASP A 188 -4.45 5.74 -28.14
CA ASP A 188 -3.92 6.79 -29.00
C ASP A 188 -2.44 6.47 -29.29
N PRO A 189 -2.04 6.30 -30.57
CA PRO A 189 -0.67 5.96 -30.94
C PRO A 189 0.40 6.94 -30.41
N ARG A 190 0.01 8.18 -30.12
CA ARG A 190 0.91 9.20 -29.56
C ARG A 190 1.20 8.95 -28.08
N ILE A 191 0.29 8.28 -27.37
CA ILE A 191 0.27 8.05 -25.93
C ILE A 191 0.58 6.60 -25.60
N ALA A 192 -0.17 5.66 -26.15
CA ALA A 192 -0.24 4.27 -25.72
C ALA A 192 1.13 3.56 -25.62
N GLY A 193 2.02 3.78 -26.60
CA GLY A 193 3.36 3.18 -26.62
C GLY A 193 4.40 3.85 -25.70
N LYS A 194 4.08 4.99 -25.09
CA LYS A 194 5.00 5.77 -24.23
C LYS A 194 4.50 5.92 -22.80
N ALA A 195 3.21 5.71 -22.59
CA ALA A 195 2.57 5.90 -21.30
C ALA A 195 3.00 4.83 -20.30
N LEU A 196 3.29 5.27 -19.07
CA LEU A 196 3.72 4.38 -18.00
C LEU A 196 2.57 3.48 -17.56
N ARG A 197 2.90 2.23 -17.26
CA ARG A 197 1.95 1.29 -16.63
C ARG A 197 1.64 1.73 -15.18
N THR A 198 0.49 1.32 -14.69
CA THR A 198 -0.01 1.77 -13.36
C THR A 198 0.58 1.00 -12.18
N ILE A 199 1.19 -0.17 -12.41
CA ILE A 199 1.63 -1.08 -11.36
C ILE A 199 2.70 -0.52 -10.41
N PRO A 200 3.83 0.09 -10.84
CA PRO A 200 4.81 0.62 -9.91
C PRO A 200 4.36 1.93 -9.23
N PRO A 201 4.63 2.12 -7.93
CA PRO A 201 4.52 3.44 -7.29
C PRO A 201 5.61 4.38 -7.78
N ARG A 202 5.32 5.69 -7.77
CA ARG A 202 6.26 6.72 -8.26
C ARG A 202 6.13 8.01 -7.45
N GLU A 203 6.88 9.05 -7.82
CA GLU A 203 6.90 10.35 -7.16
C GLU A 203 5.52 11.03 -7.10
N GLN A 204 4.72 10.86 -8.15
CA GLN A 204 3.34 11.38 -8.21
C GLN A 204 2.31 10.48 -7.50
N ALA A 205 2.74 9.56 -6.67
CA ALA A 205 1.96 8.48 -6.06
C ALA A 205 1.60 7.37 -7.08
N GLY A 206 0.35 7.09 -7.37
CA GLY A 206 -0.10 5.97 -8.19
C GLY A 206 -0.37 4.75 -7.33
N ASN A 207 0.17 3.58 -7.65
CA ASN A 207 -0.04 2.35 -6.89
C ASN A 207 0.84 2.34 -5.62
N VAL A 208 0.30 2.86 -4.54
CA VAL A 208 1.05 3.07 -3.27
C VAL A 208 0.66 2.11 -2.17
N ASP A 209 -0.49 1.47 -2.24
CA ASP A 209 -1.00 0.44 -1.33
C ASP A 209 -0.84 0.80 0.16
N ILE A 210 -1.12 2.08 0.49
CA ILE A 210 -1.00 2.60 1.84
C ILE A 210 -2.35 2.51 2.54
N LYS A 211 -2.54 1.50 3.38
CA LYS A 211 -3.81 1.24 4.08
C LYS A 211 -4.30 2.36 4.99
N GLN A 212 -3.43 3.30 5.37
CA GLN A 212 -3.78 4.48 6.17
C GLN A 212 -4.50 5.56 5.35
N LEU A 213 -4.52 5.45 4.02
CA LEU A 213 -5.17 6.40 3.11
C LEU A 213 -6.69 6.16 2.97
N GLY A 214 -7.35 5.75 4.04
CA GLY A 214 -8.81 5.65 4.12
C GLY A 214 -9.49 6.98 4.47
N LYS A 215 -10.80 6.92 4.70
CA LYS A 215 -11.64 8.07 5.11
C LYS A 215 -10.99 8.91 6.21
N GLY A 216 -10.89 10.23 6.02
CA GLY A 216 -10.28 11.19 6.94
C GLY A 216 -8.77 11.41 6.73
N ALA A 217 -8.12 10.68 5.82
CA ALA A 217 -6.74 10.96 5.45
C ALA A 217 -6.65 12.11 4.43
N ARG A 218 -5.52 12.81 4.44
CA ARG A 218 -5.16 13.83 3.46
C ARG A 218 -3.86 13.43 2.79
N LEU A 219 -3.88 13.33 1.46
CA LEU A 219 -2.69 13.14 0.65
C LEU A 219 -2.18 14.51 0.21
N LEU A 220 -0.86 14.66 0.18
CA LEU A 220 -0.15 15.86 -0.25
C LEU A 220 0.80 15.43 -1.36
N ILE A 221 0.40 15.67 -2.61
CA ILE A 221 1.13 15.17 -3.78
C ILE A 221 1.71 16.35 -4.55
N PRO A 222 3.03 16.36 -4.86
CA PRO A 222 3.62 17.42 -5.68
C PRO A 222 3.02 17.38 -7.09
N VAL A 223 2.63 18.54 -7.59
CA VAL A 223 2.07 18.70 -8.93
C VAL A 223 3.20 18.86 -9.93
N ASP A 224 3.19 18.05 -10.98
CA ASP A 224 4.17 18.04 -12.06
C ASP A 224 3.56 18.37 -13.44
N THR A 225 2.23 18.39 -13.52
CA THR A 225 1.45 18.62 -14.74
C THR A 225 0.36 19.67 -14.48
N PRO A 226 0.09 20.60 -15.43
CA PRO A 226 -1.01 21.55 -15.29
C PRO A 226 -2.34 20.85 -15.04
N GLY A 227 -3.08 21.34 -14.03
CA GLY A 227 -4.33 20.73 -13.58
C GLY A 227 -4.17 19.49 -12.73
N ALA A 228 -2.94 19.10 -12.39
CA ALA A 228 -2.58 17.93 -11.58
C ALA A 228 -3.03 16.58 -12.18
N LEU A 229 -4.19 16.52 -12.84
CA LEU A 229 -4.75 15.34 -13.51
C LEU A 229 -4.85 14.14 -12.56
N PHE A 230 -5.68 14.29 -11.52
CA PHE A 230 -5.88 13.28 -10.48
C PHE A 230 -6.68 12.08 -10.99
N SER A 231 -6.25 10.88 -10.64
CA SER A 231 -6.98 9.63 -10.92
C SER A 231 -6.86 8.65 -9.76
N ALA A 232 -7.85 7.76 -9.61
CA ALA A 232 -7.87 6.71 -8.61
C ALA A 232 -8.55 5.43 -9.12
N GLY A 233 -8.16 4.29 -8.56
CA GLY A 233 -8.69 2.97 -8.83
C GLY A 233 -8.12 1.94 -7.86
N ASP A 234 -8.31 0.65 -8.16
CA ASP A 234 -7.67 -0.39 -7.37
C ASP A 234 -8.05 -0.28 -5.87
N ALA A 235 -9.34 -0.39 -5.60
CA ALA A 235 -9.85 -0.20 -4.25
C ALA A 235 -9.69 -1.46 -3.40
N HIS A 236 -9.25 -1.28 -2.16
CA HIS A 236 -9.04 -2.33 -1.18
C HIS A 236 -10.01 -2.19 0.00
N PHE A 237 -10.69 -3.27 0.37
CA PHE A 237 -11.52 -3.30 1.58
C PHE A 237 -10.68 -3.35 2.85
N ALA A 238 -9.63 -4.14 2.83
CA ALA A 238 -8.66 -4.26 3.90
C ALA A 238 -7.35 -4.84 3.38
N GLN A 239 -6.25 -4.44 3.99
CA GLN A 239 -4.91 -4.91 3.66
C GLN A 239 -4.11 -5.13 4.93
N GLY A 240 -3.28 -6.17 4.96
CA GLY A 240 -2.22 -6.31 5.95
C GLY A 240 -1.13 -5.25 5.75
N ASP A 241 -0.06 -5.31 6.52
CA ASP A 241 1.14 -4.56 6.19
C ASP A 241 1.88 -5.32 5.08
N CYS A 242 2.20 -4.65 3.96
CA CYS A 242 3.00 -5.14 2.84
C CYS A 242 2.30 -5.97 1.74
N GLU A 243 1.00 -6.14 1.71
CA GLU A 243 0.29 -6.82 0.61
C GLU A 243 1.03 -8.06 0.06
N THR A 244 1.31 -9.02 0.95
CA THR A 244 2.35 -10.03 0.75
C THR A 244 2.08 -11.06 -0.35
N CYS A 245 0.81 -11.29 -0.72
CA CYS A 245 0.48 -12.15 -1.86
C CYS A 245 0.37 -11.39 -3.19
N GLY A 246 0.52 -10.06 -3.18
CA GLY A 246 0.42 -9.20 -4.35
C GLY A 246 -0.99 -8.69 -4.63
N THR A 247 -1.94 -8.95 -3.72
CA THR A 247 -3.29 -8.35 -3.67
C THR A 247 -3.73 -8.20 -2.21
N ALA A 248 -4.62 -7.25 -1.97
CA ALA A 248 -5.34 -7.07 -0.72
C ALA A 248 -6.66 -7.87 -0.69
N ILE A 249 -7.72 -7.34 -0.11
CA ILE A 249 -9.10 -7.67 -0.45
C ILE A 249 -9.52 -6.65 -1.50
N GLU A 250 -9.30 -6.99 -2.75
CA GLU A 250 -9.60 -6.19 -3.93
C GLU A 250 -11.11 -6.04 -4.11
N MET A 251 -11.57 -4.87 -4.54
CA MET A 251 -12.99 -4.61 -4.76
C MET A 251 -13.22 -3.44 -5.71
N ARG A 252 -14.44 -3.27 -6.15
CA ARG A 252 -14.95 -2.00 -6.67
C ARG A 252 -15.28 -1.08 -5.50
N ALA A 253 -15.23 0.23 -5.73
CA ALA A 253 -15.62 1.19 -4.70
C ALA A 253 -16.19 2.48 -5.30
N THR A 254 -16.79 3.30 -4.43
CA THR A 254 -17.07 4.70 -4.71
C THR A 254 -16.18 5.55 -3.81
N LEU A 255 -15.24 6.27 -4.42
CA LEU A 255 -14.34 7.21 -3.74
C LEU A 255 -14.98 8.61 -3.74
N ARG A 256 -14.97 9.29 -2.59
CA ARG A 256 -15.34 10.69 -2.45
C ARG A 256 -14.17 11.49 -1.91
N VAL A 257 -13.73 12.50 -2.65
CA VAL A 257 -12.60 13.37 -2.29
C VAL A 257 -12.95 14.85 -2.39
N ARG A 258 -12.17 15.68 -1.69
CA ARG A 258 -12.16 17.13 -1.85
C ARG A 258 -10.74 17.57 -2.15
N PHE A 259 -10.59 18.51 -3.10
CA PHE A 259 -9.27 19.02 -3.47
C PHE A 259 -8.96 20.35 -2.79
N GLY A 260 -7.78 20.43 -2.19
CA GLY A 260 -7.12 21.67 -1.77
C GLY A 260 -5.90 21.94 -2.64
N LEU A 261 -5.51 23.20 -2.79
CA LEU A 261 -4.35 23.58 -3.58
C LEU A 261 -3.42 24.46 -2.78
N ARG A 262 -2.18 24.02 -2.59
CA ARG A 262 -1.12 24.75 -1.89
C ARG A 262 -0.12 25.26 -2.92
N LYS A 263 -0.30 26.54 -3.26
CA LYS A 263 0.46 27.19 -4.34
C LYS A 263 1.95 27.27 -4.03
N GLY A 264 2.79 26.82 -4.95
CA GLY A 264 4.25 26.90 -4.90
C GLY A 264 4.92 26.05 -3.81
N GLU A 265 4.16 25.32 -2.97
CA GLU A 265 4.70 24.66 -1.77
C GLU A 265 5.70 23.55 -2.11
N ALA A 266 5.49 22.83 -3.21
CA ALA A 266 6.44 21.79 -3.61
C ALA A 266 7.77 22.38 -4.06
N ALA A 267 7.74 23.46 -4.83
CA ALA A 267 8.95 24.15 -5.28
C ALA A 267 9.70 24.79 -4.11
N GLU A 268 8.98 25.53 -3.24
CA GLU A 268 9.57 26.23 -2.09
C GLU A 268 10.21 25.27 -1.08
N LYS A 269 9.55 24.15 -0.77
CA LYS A 269 10.00 23.21 0.26
C LYS A 269 10.77 22.00 -0.29
N GLY A 270 10.99 21.93 -1.61
CA GLY A 270 11.67 20.81 -2.25
C GLY A 270 10.94 19.47 -2.07
N ILE A 271 9.60 19.47 -2.09
CA ILE A 271 8.79 18.27 -1.95
C ILE A 271 8.80 17.53 -3.28
N ARG A 272 9.26 16.28 -3.26
CA ARG A 272 9.41 15.44 -4.47
C ARG A 272 8.53 14.21 -4.50
N ASP A 273 8.05 13.79 -3.34
CA ASP A 273 7.31 12.55 -3.17
C ASP A 273 6.01 12.79 -2.41
N LEU A 274 5.06 11.84 -2.53
CA LEU A 274 3.84 11.80 -1.76
C LEU A 274 4.11 11.95 -0.26
N ARG A 275 3.30 12.78 0.39
CA ARG A 275 3.16 12.83 1.85
C ARG A 275 1.70 12.64 2.21
N PHE A 276 1.43 12.17 3.40
CA PHE A 276 0.07 12.06 3.89
C PHE A 276 -0.01 12.35 5.38
N ALA A 277 -1.18 12.76 5.81
CA ALA A 277 -1.47 13.08 7.20
C ALA A 277 -2.88 12.65 7.56
N ARG A 278 -3.10 12.42 8.84
CA ARG A 278 -4.39 12.09 9.41
C ARG A 278 -4.45 12.60 10.84
N ASP A 279 -5.59 13.13 11.24
CA ASP A 279 -5.78 13.70 12.58
C ASP A 279 -6.50 12.74 13.54
N ASP A 280 -6.91 11.56 13.04
CA ASP A 280 -7.67 10.56 13.81
C ASP A 280 -7.14 9.14 13.51
N TYR A 281 -7.68 8.14 14.19
CA TYR A 281 -7.36 6.73 13.94
C TYR A 281 -7.94 6.27 12.61
N TYR A 282 -7.14 5.62 11.77
CA TYR A 282 -7.61 5.00 10.53
C TYR A 282 -8.43 3.71 10.78
N LEU A 283 -8.28 3.14 11.97
CA LEU A 283 -9.04 2.02 12.50
C LEU A 283 -9.45 2.31 13.94
N PRO A 284 -10.59 1.81 14.42
CA PRO A 284 -10.92 1.85 15.83
C PRO A 284 -9.76 1.31 16.69
N PRO A 285 -9.43 1.93 17.84
CA PRO A 285 -8.25 1.56 18.64
C PRO A 285 -8.18 0.10 19.05
N ASN A 286 -9.32 -0.55 19.27
CA ASN A 286 -9.41 -1.98 19.60
C ASN A 286 -8.98 -2.89 18.45
N TYR A 287 -9.04 -2.43 17.20
CA TYR A 287 -8.52 -3.13 16.02
C TYR A 287 -7.07 -2.74 15.75
N ALA A 288 -6.73 -1.47 15.94
CA ALA A 288 -5.36 -0.98 15.73
C ALA A 288 -4.38 -1.53 16.78
N ALA A 289 -4.83 -1.70 18.05
CA ALA A 289 -4.03 -2.22 19.16
C ALA A 289 -4.84 -3.23 19.98
N PRO A 290 -5.09 -4.45 19.48
CA PRO A 290 -5.90 -5.43 20.18
C PRO A 290 -5.23 -5.86 21.49
N ARG A 291 -6.04 -6.09 22.55
CA ARG A 291 -5.55 -6.59 23.86
C ARG A 291 -4.95 -7.99 23.76
N ARG A 292 -5.44 -8.80 22.84
CA ARG A 292 -4.98 -10.18 22.64
C ARG A 292 -4.52 -10.33 21.20
N PHE A 293 -3.28 -10.73 21.03
CA PHE A 293 -2.69 -11.01 19.73
C PHE A 293 -1.68 -12.16 19.85
N TYR A 294 -1.40 -12.77 18.72
CA TYR A 294 -0.27 -13.66 18.53
C TYR A 294 0.59 -13.06 17.42
N ALA A 295 1.88 -13.02 17.63
CA ALA A 295 2.83 -12.50 16.67
C ALA A 295 4.00 -13.47 16.48
N THR A 296 4.50 -13.54 15.28
CA THR A 296 5.79 -14.17 14.97
C THR A 296 6.80 -13.09 14.62
N THR A 297 8.06 -13.39 14.81
CA THR A 297 9.17 -12.50 14.50
C THR A 297 10.08 -13.14 13.48
N GLY A 298 10.86 -12.33 12.79
CA GLY A 298 11.93 -12.78 11.92
C GLY A 298 13.19 -11.97 12.21
N ILE A 299 14.31 -12.61 12.07
CA ILE A 299 15.65 -11.99 12.13
C ILE A 299 16.31 -12.13 10.76
N SER A 300 17.31 -11.31 10.48
CA SER A 300 18.02 -11.32 9.19
C SER A 300 19.07 -12.43 9.12
N VAL A 301 18.60 -13.66 9.24
CA VAL A 301 19.40 -14.89 9.14
C VAL A 301 18.77 -15.81 8.12
N THR A 302 19.55 -16.35 7.19
CA THR A 302 19.08 -17.32 6.19
C THR A 302 18.71 -18.66 6.83
N LYS A 303 18.05 -19.54 6.10
CA LYS A 303 17.75 -20.91 6.55
C LYS A 303 19.02 -21.72 6.85
N ASP A 304 20.12 -21.40 6.19
CA ASP A 304 21.43 -22.06 6.36
C ASP A 304 22.26 -21.44 7.50
N GLY A 305 21.69 -20.45 8.23
CA GLY A 305 22.32 -19.84 9.40
C GLY A 305 23.27 -18.68 9.10
N GLU A 306 23.26 -18.14 7.87
CA GLU A 306 24.07 -16.99 7.49
C GLU A 306 23.42 -15.69 7.96
N ASN A 307 24.18 -14.82 8.64
CA ASN A 307 23.73 -13.50 9.08
C ASN A 307 23.86 -12.48 7.94
N HIS A 308 22.77 -11.77 7.68
CA HIS A 308 22.72 -10.61 6.78
C HIS A 308 22.38 -9.37 7.61
N ALA A 309 23.43 -8.60 7.99
CA ALA A 309 23.26 -7.43 8.84
C ALA A 309 22.27 -6.43 8.21
N GLU A 310 21.29 -5.97 9.01
CA GLU A 310 20.32 -4.95 8.62
C GLU A 310 19.43 -5.30 7.41
N ASP A 311 19.34 -6.57 6.99
CA ASP A 311 18.44 -6.99 5.93
C ASP A 311 16.98 -7.08 6.43
N ALA A 312 16.27 -5.97 6.33
CA ALA A 312 14.86 -5.89 6.70
C ALA A 312 13.96 -6.79 5.83
N THR A 313 14.34 -7.01 4.57
CA THR A 313 13.59 -7.87 3.63
C THR A 313 13.63 -9.31 4.09
N LEU A 314 14.82 -9.82 4.41
CA LEU A 314 14.98 -11.18 4.92
C LEU A 314 14.28 -11.37 6.27
N ALA A 315 14.38 -10.39 7.19
CA ALA A 315 13.70 -10.44 8.47
C ALA A 315 12.17 -10.48 8.32
N ALA A 316 11.60 -9.66 7.44
CA ALA A 316 10.18 -9.66 7.14
C ALA A 316 9.71 -10.98 6.52
N ARG A 317 10.46 -11.56 5.57
CA ARG A 317 10.19 -12.87 4.99
C ARG A 317 10.14 -13.97 6.05
N ASN A 318 11.13 -14.00 6.94
CA ASN A 318 11.18 -14.97 8.03
C ASN A 318 9.99 -14.85 8.98
N ALA A 319 9.61 -13.62 9.35
CA ALA A 319 8.43 -13.38 10.18
C ALA A 319 7.14 -13.91 9.55
N LEU A 320 6.96 -13.69 8.24
CA LEU A 320 5.80 -14.16 7.48
C LEU A 320 5.75 -15.69 7.39
N VAL A 321 6.87 -16.31 7.01
CA VAL A 321 6.94 -17.79 6.92
C VAL A 321 6.63 -18.42 8.27
N ASN A 322 7.19 -17.90 9.36
CA ASN A 322 6.90 -18.37 10.72
C ASN A 322 5.41 -18.26 11.08
N MET A 323 4.73 -17.18 10.64
CA MET A 323 3.29 -17.04 10.86
C MET A 323 2.48 -18.04 10.03
N ILE A 324 2.83 -18.23 8.77
CA ILE A 324 2.16 -19.21 7.89
C ILE A 324 2.29 -20.62 8.46
N GLU A 325 3.47 -21.00 8.92
CA GLU A 325 3.69 -22.29 9.58
C GLU A 325 2.86 -22.43 10.87
N HIS A 326 2.76 -21.37 11.67
CA HIS A 326 1.92 -21.37 12.86
C HIS A 326 0.45 -21.58 12.51
N LEU A 327 -0.07 -20.86 11.53
CA LEU A 327 -1.46 -20.98 11.09
C LEU A 327 -1.77 -22.38 10.51
N ASN A 328 -0.86 -22.96 9.76
CA ASN A 328 -1.01 -24.30 9.22
C ASN A 328 -1.09 -25.35 10.34
N ARG A 329 -0.24 -25.27 11.35
CA ARG A 329 -0.27 -26.19 12.52
C ARG A 329 -1.59 -26.07 13.29
N THR A 330 -2.05 -24.86 13.55
CA THR A 330 -3.30 -24.63 14.29
C THR A 330 -4.54 -25.08 13.52
N ARG A 331 -4.54 -24.99 12.18
CA ARG A 331 -5.60 -25.54 11.33
C ARG A 331 -5.61 -27.09 11.33
N LEU A 332 -4.45 -27.70 11.27
CA LEU A 332 -4.31 -29.15 11.34
C LEU A 332 -4.81 -29.70 12.69
N ASP A 333 -4.48 -29.02 13.79
CA ASP A 333 -4.94 -29.39 15.13
C ASP A 333 -6.46 -29.23 15.27
N ALA A 334 -7.05 -28.17 14.72
CA ALA A 334 -8.50 -27.97 14.72
C ALA A 334 -9.22 -29.01 13.87
N ALA A 335 -8.68 -29.38 12.70
CA ALA A 335 -9.24 -30.40 11.82
C ALA A 335 -9.09 -31.81 12.42
N ALA A 336 -8.03 -32.07 13.18
CA ALA A 336 -7.87 -33.32 13.93
C ALA A 336 -8.88 -33.42 15.05
N GLY A 337 -9.09 -32.35 15.83
CA GLY A 337 -10.09 -32.26 16.90
C GLY A 337 -11.53 -32.46 16.38
N LEU A 338 -11.87 -31.89 15.22
CA LEU A 338 -13.18 -32.09 14.58
C LEU A 338 -13.39 -33.53 14.15
N ARG A 339 -12.36 -34.19 13.61
CA ARG A 339 -12.41 -35.62 13.22
C ARG A 339 -12.59 -36.56 14.42
N ASP A 340 -11.99 -36.23 15.56
CA ASP A 340 -12.15 -37.01 16.80
C ASP A 340 -13.55 -36.84 17.39
N LEU A 341 -14.13 -35.62 17.32
CA LEU A 341 -15.53 -35.38 17.69
C LEU A 341 -16.52 -36.16 16.77
N GLN A 342 -16.28 -36.16 15.46
CA GLN A 342 -17.09 -36.90 14.49
C GLN A 342 -17.01 -38.44 14.67
N ARG A 343 -15.90 -38.94 15.23
CA ARG A 343 -15.70 -40.35 15.59
C ARG A 343 -16.25 -40.73 16.95
N GLY A 344 -16.98 -39.83 17.63
CA GLY A 344 -17.58 -40.08 18.93
C GLY A 344 -16.61 -40.21 20.09
N ARG A 345 -15.35 -39.85 19.90
CA ARG A 345 -14.35 -39.80 20.99
C ARG A 345 -14.54 -38.53 21.81
N ARG A 346 -14.95 -38.72 23.06
CA ARG A 346 -15.05 -37.61 24.02
C ARG A 346 -13.64 -37.08 24.38
N PRO A 347 -13.48 -35.79 24.62
CA PRO A 347 -12.19 -35.19 25.01
C PRO A 347 -11.55 -35.75 26.27
N GLN A 348 -12.33 -36.53 27.05
CA GLN A 348 -11.91 -37.14 28.32
C GLN A 348 -11.15 -38.46 28.15
N ASP A 349 -11.19 -39.08 26.97
CA ASP A 349 -10.63 -40.41 26.70
C ASP A 349 -9.18 -40.38 26.18
N GLN A 350 -8.53 -39.18 26.17
CA GLN A 350 -7.13 -39.07 25.81
C GLN A 350 -6.22 -39.24 27.05
N PRO A 351 -5.19 -40.11 26.98
CA PRO A 351 -4.22 -40.20 28.06
C PRO A 351 -3.58 -38.81 28.25
N ALA A 352 -3.42 -38.42 29.53
CA ALA A 352 -2.93 -37.12 29.93
C ALA A 352 -1.52 -36.78 29.33
N ARG A 353 -1.48 -36.40 28.06
CA ARG A 353 -0.37 -35.64 27.53
C ARG A 353 -0.50 -34.25 28.12
N ARG A 354 0.55 -33.77 28.77
CA ARG A 354 0.62 -32.43 29.37
C ARG A 354 -0.04 -31.44 28.43
N ARG A 355 -1.22 -30.99 28.79
CA ARG A 355 -1.96 -29.95 28.07
C ARG A 355 -1.10 -28.69 28.12
N PRO A 356 -0.72 -28.10 26.98
CA PRO A 356 -0.41 -26.69 27.00
C PRO A 356 -1.68 -26.01 27.50
N GLN A 357 -1.55 -25.16 28.53
CA GLN A 357 -2.68 -24.40 29.05
C GLN A 357 -3.39 -23.75 27.87
N HIS A 358 -4.64 -24.08 27.66
CA HIS A 358 -5.46 -23.69 26.53
C HIS A 358 -5.48 -22.17 26.39
N ALA A 359 -4.63 -21.63 25.50
CA ALA A 359 -5.08 -20.52 24.73
C ALA A 359 -6.07 -21.08 23.68
N GLY A 360 -7.34 -21.11 24.04
CA GLY A 360 -8.40 -21.39 23.09
C GLY A 360 -8.27 -20.39 21.95
N VAL A 361 -7.89 -20.85 20.76
CA VAL A 361 -7.90 -20.05 19.54
C VAL A 361 -9.34 -20.03 19.05
N SER A 362 -10.23 -19.38 19.76
CA SER A 362 -11.27 -18.63 19.10
C SER A 362 -10.53 -17.42 18.49
N VAL A 363 -10.45 -17.35 17.17
CA VAL A 363 -10.05 -16.10 16.50
C VAL A 363 -11.14 -15.09 16.89
N PRO A 364 -10.88 -14.18 17.86
CA PRO A 364 -11.87 -13.16 18.16
C PRO A 364 -12.00 -12.29 16.92
N PRO A 365 -13.16 -11.73 16.62
CA PRO A 365 -13.26 -10.72 15.59
C PRO A 365 -12.18 -9.66 15.86
N GLY A 366 -11.31 -9.40 14.89
CA GLY A 366 -10.25 -8.39 15.01
C GLY A 366 -8.81 -8.88 15.22
N ARG A 367 -8.45 -10.12 14.89
CA ARG A 367 -7.03 -10.50 14.85
C ARG A 367 -6.42 -10.18 13.50
N TYR A 368 -5.61 -9.13 13.50
CA TYR A 368 -4.74 -8.76 12.40
C TYR A 368 -3.40 -9.48 12.49
N LEU A 369 -2.89 -9.92 11.36
CA LEU A 369 -1.47 -10.17 11.17
C LEU A 369 -0.75 -8.82 11.24
N ARG A 370 -0.17 -8.48 12.38
CA ARG A 370 0.82 -7.40 12.44
C ARG A 370 2.18 -7.99 12.15
N LEU A 371 2.74 -7.60 11.03
CA LEU A 371 4.19 -7.58 10.89
C LEU A 371 4.65 -6.36 11.69
N GLY A 372 5.52 -6.58 12.67
CA GLY A 372 6.05 -5.48 13.48
C GLY A 372 6.69 -4.41 12.59
N PRO A 373 6.53 -3.13 12.91
CA PRO A 373 7.00 -2.05 12.06
C PRO A 373 8.52 -1.94 12.12
N SER A 374 9.18 -2.18 11.01
CA SER A 374 10.45 -1.52 10.70
C SER A 374 10.17 -0.19 10.00
N THR A 375 9.23 0.58 10.50
CA THR A 375 9.03 1.96 10.05
C THR A 375 9.33 2.88 11.21
N CYS A 376 10.42 3.65 11.10
CA CYS A 376 10.65 4.84 11.90
C CYS A 376 9.49 5.82 11.71
N ALA A 377 8.44 5.69 12.51
CA ALA A 377 7.48 6.76 12.71
C ALA A 377 8.02 7.62 13.85
N MET A 378 8.64 8.75 13.53
CA MET A 378 8.90 9.79 14.53
C MET A 378 7.56 10.34 15.02
N PRO A 379 7.34 10.51 16.33
CA PRO A 379 6.15 11.16 16.83
C PRO A 379 6.18 12.64 16.43
N ILE A 380 5.22 13.06 15.63
CA ILE A 380 4.97 14.48 15.37
C ILE A 380 4.34 15.04 16.64
N GLY A 381 5.08 15.87 17.37
CA GLY A 381 4.58 16.57 18.55
C GLY A 381 3.39 17.46 18.17
N GLY A 382 2.24 17.17 18.75
CA GLY A 382 1.04 17.97 18.59
C GLY A 382 1.24 19.35 19.18
N SER A 383 0.97 20.39 18.41
CA SER A 383 0.82 21.76 18.88
C SER A 383 -0.49 21.90 19.67
N GLY A 384 -0.47 21.50 20.93
CA GLY A 384 -1.53 21.80 21.86
C GLY A 384 -1.55 23.29 22.19
N ARG A 385 -2.64 23.98 21.90
CA ARG A 385 -2.92 25.32 22.43
C ARG A 385 -2.89 25.28 23.95
N ALA A 386 -1.98 26.02 24.55
CA ALA A 386 -1.92 26.21 25.98
C ALA A 386 -3.11 27.07 26.47
N PRO A 387 -3.73 26.72 27.60
CA PRO A 387 -4.62 27.63 28.29
C PRO A 387 -3.78 28.70 29.02
N THR A 388 -4.19 29.95 28.84
CA THR A 388 -3.64 31.12 29.55
C THR A 388 -3.96 31.03 31.04
N THR A 389 -2.94 30.82 31.87
CA THR A 389 -2.97 31.24 33.28
C THR A 389 -1.64 31.89 33.64
N ARG A 390 -1.75 33.17 34.01
CA ARG A 390 -0.68 33.95 34.62
C ARG A 390 -0.38 33.40 36.00
N SER A 391 0.88 33.09 36.33
CA SER A 391 1.46 33.41 37.63
C SER A 391 2.97 33.19 37.65
N ARG A 392 3.63 34.29 37.99
CA ARG A 392 4.87 34.50 38.79
C ARG A 392 6.19 33.83 38.37
N LEU A 393 7.05 34.71 37.96
CA LEU A 393 8.53 34.59 38.01
C LEU A 393 9.01 34.17 39.40
N SER A 394 9.94 33.23 39.46
CA SER A 394 11.06 33.28 40.38
C SER A 394 12.29 32.57 39.79
N ARG A 395 13.37 33.26 39.93
CA ARG A 395 14.76 33.02 39.54
C ARG A 395 15.24 31.62 39.87
N LEU A 396 16.03 31.01 38.94
CA LEU A 396 17.15 30.15 39.35
C LEU A 396 18.32 30.29 38.35
N THR A 397 19.43 30.52 38.96
CA THR A 397 20.78 30.87 38.57
C THR A 397 21.48 29.82 37.66
N ALA A 398 22.43 30.35 36.92
CA ALA A 398 23.43 29.71 36.08
C ALA A 398 24.17 28.51 36.72
N MET A 399 24.52 27.53 35.90
CA MET A 399 25.60 26.57 36.17
C MET A 399 26.62 26.57 35.02
N PRO A 400 27.91 26.30 35.31
CA PRO A 400 29.04 26.75 34.51
C PRO A 400 29.51 25.76 33.45
N ASN A 401 30.21 26.32 32.47
CA ASN A 401 31.01 25.68 31.43
C ASN A 401 31.93 24.56 31.99
N VAL A 402 31.85 23.37 31.42
CA VAL A 402 32.91 22.35 31.55
C VAL A 402 33.77 22.33 30.29
N SER A 403 34.97 22.83 30.41
CA SER A 403 36.01 22.74 29.40
C SER A 403 36.49 21.30 29.20
N ALA A 404 36.43 20.81 27.99
CA ALA A 404 37.05 19.54 27.60
C ALA A 404 38.57 19.74 27.47
N ARG A 405 39.35 19.10 28.33
CA ARG A 405 40.79 18.94 28.22
C ARG A 405 41.08 17.84 27.18
N ARG A 406 41.92 18.21 26.20
CA ARG A 406 42.56 17.24 25.28
C ARG A 406 43.69 16.52 26.04
N ALA A 407 43.73 15.20 25.89
CA ALA A 407 44.92 14.40 26.17
C ALA A 407 45.58 13.96 24.85
N PRO A 408 46.92 13.98 24.75
CA PRO A 408 47.63 13.61 23.54
C PRO A 408 47.89 12.12 23.50
N CYS A 409 47.59 11.47 22.38
CA CYS A 409 48.14 10.14 22.10
C CYS A 409 48.91 10.22 20.78
N GLY A 410 50.22 10.12 20.88
CA GLY A 410 51.10 10.04 19.73
C GLY A 410 51.14 8.62 19.16
N CYS A 411 51.04 8.54 17.86
CA CYS A 411 51.63 7.47 17.06
C CYS A 411 51.91 8.02 15.67
N GLN A 412 53.18 8.21 15.37
CA GLN A 412 53.74 8.42 14.04
C GLN A 412 53.70 7.08 13.29
N GLU A 413 53.16 7.05 12.07
CA GLU A 413 53.83 6.48 10.89
C GLU A 413 52.93 6.69 9.64
N PRO A 414 53.51 6.84 8.43
CA PRO A 414 52.84 7.44 7.30
C PRO A 414 52.17 6.39 6.38
N CYS A 415 50.91 6.65 6.02
CA CYS A 415 50.24 5.88 4.96
C CYS A 415 50.67 6.37 3.58
N HIS A 416 51.25 5.44 2.80
CA HIS A 416 51.54 5.59 1.39
C HIS A 416 50.26 5.80 0.57
N VAL A 417 50.24 6.90 -0.18
CA VAL A 417 49.23 7.17 -1.23
C VAL A 417 49.60 6.39 -2.47
N MET A 418 48.82 5.37 -2.83
CA MET A 418 48.86 4.75 -4.16
C MET A 418 48.05 5.59 -5.16
N ARG A 419 48.72 6.08 -6.19
CA ARG A 419 48.12 6.67 -7.37
C ARG A 419 47.61 5.57 -8.33
N PRO A 420 46.47 5.76 -9.00
CA PRO A 420 46.06 4.80 -10.02
C PRO A 420 46.84 4.99 -11.33
N ALA A 421 47.26 3.87 -11.90
CA ALA A 421 47.94 3.79 -13.18
C ALA A 421 46.95 4.11 -14.33
N ARG A 422 47.41 4.97 -15.25
CA ARG A 422 46.77 5.17 -16.56
C ARG A 422 47.16 4.03 -17.47
N THR A 423 46.20 3.34 -18.04
CA THR A 423 46.41 2.48 -19.22
C THR A 423 45.76 3.14 -20.41
N ARG A 424 46.57 3.47 -21.42
CA ARG A 424 46.15 3.76 -22.79
C ARG A 424 45.96 2.41 -23.49
N VAL A 425 44.91 2.20 -24.19
CA VAL A 425 44.70 1.96 -25.64
C VAL A 425 43.20 1.96 -25.88
#